data_1da912d3d4b5fd7643515421f12164d2
#
_entry.id   1da912d3d4b5fd7643515421f12164d2
#
_cell.length_a   1.000
_cell.length_b   1.000
_cell.length_c   1.000
_cell.angle_alpha   90.00
_cell.angle_beta   90.00
_cell.angle_gamma   90.00
#
_symmetry.space_group_name_H-M   'P 1'
#
loop_
_entity.id
_entity.type
_entity.pdbx_description
1 polymer ?
#
loop_
_entity_poly.entity_id
_entity_poly.type
_entity_poly.pdbx_seq_one_letter_code
_entity_poly.pdbx_strand_id
1 'polypeptide(L)'
;MKYALINSVIYSKYEILRDYAVVINGENIEAVIPQSELESDIKTIDLQGHNLTAGFIDLQLNGCGGVMFNDQTSVETLEIMQATNLKSGCTSFLPTFITAPDEGIKSAVKIMREYLAKHKNQALGLHIEGPYLSVEKK
;
A
#
# COMPACT_ATOMS: atom_id res chain seq x y z
N MET A 1 -17.49 -6.83 -9.76
CA MET A 1 -17.20 -8.06 -10.53
C MET A 1 -16.63 -9.07 -9.55
N LYS A 2 -17.14 -10.33 -9.56
CA LYS A 2 -16.64 -11.41 -8.68
C LYS A 2 -15.73 -12.34 -9.48
N TYR A 3 -14.59 -12.72 -8.91
CA TYR A 3 -13.64 -13.66 -9.49
C TYR A 3 -12.78 -14.30 -8.41
N ALA A 4 -12.07 -15.37 -8.72
CA ALA A 4 -11.19 -16.05 -7.78
C ALA A 4 -9.75 -16.14 -8.32
N LEU A 5 -8.77 -15.95 -7.42
CA LEU A 5 -7.36 -16.24 -7.66
C LEU A 5 -7.11 -17.69 -7.24
N ILE A 6 -6.54 -18.49 -8.15
CA ILE A 6 -6.29 -19.92 -7.93
C ILE A 6 -4.84 -20.29 -8.22
N ASN A 7 -4.47 -21.53 -7.89
CA ASN A 7 -3.13 -22.10 -8.15
C ASN A 7 -2.00 -21.23 -7.60
N SER A 8 -2.09 -20.84 -6.32
CA SER A 8 -1.04 -20.10 -5.62
C SER A 8 -0.70 -20.73 -4.28
N VAL A 9 0.47 -20.40 -3.77
CA VAL A 9 0.82 -20.60 -2.37
C VAL A 9 0.46 -19.34 -1.62
N ILE A 10 -0.59 -19.40 -0.78
CA ILE A 10 -1.11 -18.22 -0.08
C ILE A 10 -0.42 -18.11 1.27
N TYR A 11 0.26 -17.02 1.51
CA TYR A 11 0.85 -16.68 2.80
C TYR A 11 -0.12 -15.78 3.56
N SER A 12 -0.87 -16.36 4.49
CA SER A 12 -1.71 -15.61 5.41
C SER A 12 -0.93 -15.25 6.68
N LYS A 13 -1.55 -14.50 7.59
CA LYS A 13 -0.90 -14.03 8.82
C LYS A 13 -0.23 -15.16 9.65
N TYR A 14 -0.81 -16.35 9.68
CA TYR A 14 -0.37 -17.46 10.54
C TYR A 14 -0.19 -18.79 9.81
N GLU A 15 -0.60 -18.88 8.56
CA GLU A 15 -0.71 -20.12 7.83
C GLU A 15 -0.19 -19.99 6.40
N ILE A 16 0.30 -21.09 5.87
CA ILE A 16 0.60 -21.25 4.44
C ILE A 16 -0.46 -22.16 3.87
N LEU A 17 -1.34 -21.61 3.03
CA LEU A 17 -2.43 -22.35 2.42
C LEU A 17 -2.04 -22.81 1.01
N ARG A 18 -2.31 -24.07 0.71
CA ARG A 18 -2.16 -24.67 -0.62
C ARG A 18 -3.49 -25.24 -1.04
N ASP A 19 -3.77 -25.25 -2.33
CA ASP A 19 -5.05 -25.71 -2.89
C ASP A 19 -6.26 -24.87 -2.39
N TYR A 20 -5.99 -23.61 -2.04
CA TYR A 20 -7.00 -22.62 -1.68
C TYR A 20 -7.15 -21.57 -2.78
N ALA A 21 -8.31 -20.95 -2.81
CA ALA A 21 -8.61 -19.81 -3.67
C ALA A 21 -8.93 -18.57 -2.84
N VAL A 22 -8.57 -17.41 -3.38
CA VAL A 22 -8.99 -16.10 -2.84
C VAL A 22 -10.10 -15.56 -3.71
N VAL A 23 -11.30 -15.46 -3.16
CA VAL A 23 -12.47 -14.91 -3.85
C VAL A 23 -12.52 -13.41 -3.65
N ILE A 24 -12.52 -12.68 -4.75
CA ILE A 24 -12.58 -11.22 -4.80
C ILE A 24 -13.95 -10.80 -5.29
N ASN A 25 -14.55 -9.84 -4.58
CA ASN A 25 -15.80 -9.21 -5.01
C ASN A 25 -15.66 -7.69 -4.95
N GLY A 26 -15.58 -7.07 -6.13
CA GLY A 26 -15.29 -5.64 -6.24
C GLY A 26 -13.90 -5.31 -5.66
N GLU A 27 -13.87 -4.53 -4.59
CA GLU A 27 -12.65 -4.10 -3.89
C GLU A 27 -12.33 -4.94 -2.64
N ASN A 28 -13.10 -6.00 -2.37
CA ASN A 28 -12.99 -6.77 -1.14
C ASN A 28 -12.57 -8.21 -1.40
N ILE A 29 -11.78 -8.77 -0.49
CA ILE A 29 -11.60 -10.20 -0.35
C ILE A 29 -12.87 -10.72 0.34
N GLU A 30 -13.68 -11.50 -0.39
CA GLU A 30 -14.93 -12.05 0.12
C GLU A 30 -14.67 -13.32 0.93
N ALA A 31 -13.79 -14.18 0.43
CA ALA A 31 -13.47 -15.45 1.09
C ALA A 31 -12.08 -15.97 0.70
N VAL A 32 -11.52 -16.83 1.57
CA VAL A 32 -10.39 -17.69 1.28
C VAL A 32 -10.86 -19.11 1.58
N ILE A 33 -11.06 -19.93 0.55
CA ILE A 33 -11.70 -21.24 0.65
C ILE A 33 -10.89 -22.30 -0.11
N PRO A 34 -11.04 -23.60 0.21
CA PRO A 34 -10.50 -24.68 -0.62
C PRO A 34 -10.94 -24.53 -2.08
N GLN A 35 -10.05 -24.74 -3.04
CA GLN A 35 -10.40 -24.64 -4.47
C GLN A 35 -11.53 -25.60 -4.87
N SER A 36 -11.66 -26.72 -4.17
CA SER A 36 -12.75 -27.69 -4.38
C SER A 36 -14.16 -27.17 -4.03
N GLU A 37 -14.23 -26.08 -3.27
CA GLU A 37 -15.48 -25.44 -2.85
C GLU A 37 -15.85 -24.24 -3.73
N LEU A 38 -15.04 -23.93 -4.76
CA LEU A 38 -15.37 -22.86 -5.71
C LEU A 38 -16.61 -23.20 -6.54
N GLU A 39 -17.46 -22.21 -6.71
CA GLU A 39 -18.59 -22.28 -7.65
C GLU A 39 -18.04 -22.49 -9.08
N SER A 40 -18.65 -23.42 -9.82
CA SER A 40 -18.15 -23.84 -11.13
C SER A 40 -18.18 -22.76 -12.22
N ASP A 41 -19.00 -21.74 -12.03
CA ASP A 41 -19.19 -20.62 -12.97
C ASP A 41 -18.42 -19.35 -12.60
N ILE A 42 -17.70 -19.37 -11.48
CA ILE A 42 -16.87 -18.22 -11.08
C ILE A 42 -15.70 -18.04 -12.05
N LYS A 43 -15.47 -16.80 -12.50
CA LYS A 43 -14.29 -16.47 -13.29
C LYS A 43 -13.03 -16.66 -12.45
N THR A 44 -12.05 -17.36 -12.97
CA THR A 44 -10.77 -17.60 -12.27
C THR A 44 -9.60 -16.88 -12.95
N ILE A 45 -8.59 -16.56 -12.14
CA ILE A 45 -7.26 -16.12 -12.58
C ILE A 45 -6.25 -17.11 -12.01
N ASP A 46 -5.59 -17.83 -12.89
CA ASP A 46 -4.56 -18.81 -12.52
C ASP A 46 -3.24 -18.10 -12.23
N LEU A 47 -2.76 -18.23 -11.00
CA LEU A 47 -1.49 -17.65 -10.55
C LEU A 47 -0.28 -18.57 -10.78
N GLN A 48 -0.46 -19.70 -11.45
CA GLN A 48 0.62 -20.57 -11.97
C GLN A 48 1.63 -20.99 -10.89
N GLY A 49 1.20 -21.23 -9.68
CA GLY A 49 2.05 -21.62 -8.56
C GLY A 49 2.82 -20.49 -7.89
N HIS A 50 2.58 -19.24 -8.29
CA HIS A 50 3.23 -18.08 -7.64
C HIS A 50 2.76 -17.90 -6.20
N ASN A 51 3.59 -17.23 -5.41
CA ASN A 51 3.25 -16.85 -4.05
C ASN A 51 2.24 -15.70 -4.06
N LEU A 52 1.23 -15.81 -3.20
CA LEU A 52 0.23 -14.78 -2.95
C LEU A 52 0.30 -14.33 -1.51
N THR A 53 0.48 -13.04 -1.29
CA THR A 53 0.51 -12.42 0.04
C THR A 53 -0.45 -11.23 0.08
N ALA A 54 -0.79 -10.78 1.28
CA ALA A 54 -1.32 -9.42 1.43
C ALA A 54 -0.29 -8.41 0.89
N GLY A 55 -0.76 -7.30 0.35
CA GLY A 55 0.11 -6.21 -0.08
C GLY A 55 0.94 -5.67 1.10
N PHE A 56 2.18 -5.29 0.82
CA PHE A 56 3.06 -4.72 1.84
C PHE A 56 2.61 -3.32 2.23
N ILE A 57 2.94 -2.95 3.46
CA ILE A 57 2.69 -1.61 4.01
C ILE A 57 4.05 -1.03 4.39
N ASP A 58 4.43 0.08 3.75
CA ASP A 58 5.64 0.82 4.10
C ASP A 58 5.29 1.90 5.13
N LEU A 59 5.83 1.76 6.34
CA LEU A 59 5.53 2.67 7.46
C LEU A 59 6.43 3.91 7.51
N GLN A 60 7.48 3.96 6.68
CA GLN A 60 8.41 5.09 6.64
C GLN A 60 9.00 5.25 5.24
N LEU A 61 8.30 5.95 4.36
CA LEU A 61 8.69 6.19 2.99
C LEU A 61 9.03 7.65 2.76
N ASN A 62 10.32 7.99 2.70
CA ASN A 62 10.80 9.36 2.46
C ASN A 62 10.63 9.78 0.99
N GLY A 63 10.83 8.83 0.06
CA GLY A 63 10.66 9.05 -1.36
C GLY A 63 10.98 7.80 -2.17
N CYS A 64 10.46 7.75 -3.39
CA CYS A 64 10.79 6.74 -4.40
C CYS A 64 10.32 7.24 -5.78
N GLY A 65 10.70 6.52 -6.84
CA GLY A 65 10.32 6.92 -8.20
C GLY A 65 11.03 8.21 -8.68
N GLY A 66 12.16 8.56 -8.09
CA GLY A 66 12.93 9.76 -8.44
C GLY A 66 12.45 11.03 -7.73
N VAL A 67 11.52 10.92 -6.77
CA VAL A 67 11.02 12.04 -5.98
C VAL A 67 11.21 11.82 -4.49
N MET A 68 11.30 12.91 -3.73
CA MET A 68 11.36 12.91 -2.28
C MET A 68 10.31 13.89 -1.72
N PHE A 69 9.52 13.45 -0.72
CA PHE A 69 8.39 14.23 -0.25
C PHE A 69 8.78 15.56 0.40
N ASN A 70 9.93 15.59 1.09
CA ASN A 70 10.47 16.84 1.64
C ASN A 70 10.89 17.86 0.58
N ASP A 71 11.41 17.40 -0.57
CA ASP A 71 11.90 18.28 -1.62
C ASP A 71 10.76 18.86 -2.47
N GLN A 72 9.74 18.03 -2.70
CA GLN A 72 8.57 18.36 -3.51
C GLN A 72 7.29 17.96 -2.77
N THR A 73 6.85 18.81 -1.85
CA THR A 73 5.66 18.56 -1.05
C THR A 73 4.40 18.84 -1.88
N SER A 74 3.95 17.85 -2.64
CA SER A 74 2.78 17.95 -3.53
C SER A 74 1.98 16.66 -3.61
N VAL A 75 0.73 16.75 -4.07
CA VAL A 75 -0.12 15.58 -4.35
C VAL A 75 0.50 14.71 -5.43
N GLU A 76 1.06 15.32 -6.47
CA GLU A 76 1.72 14.63 -7.58
C GLU A 76 2.91 13.77 -7.09
N THR A 77 3.71 14.29 -6.17
CA THR A 77 4.80 13.53 -5.53
C THR A 77 4.26 12.26 -4.87
N LEU A 78 3.16 12.36 -4.12
CA LEU A 78 2.54 11.20 -3.47
C LEU A 78 1.96 10.20 -4.49
N GLU A 79 1.42 10.67 -5.60
CA GLU A 79 0.95 9.82 -6.71
C GLU A 79 2.11 9.04 -7.36
N ILE A 80 3.26 9.70 -7.60
CA ILE A 80 4.47 9.05 -8.13
C ILE A 80 4.98 8.00 -7.14
N MET A 81 5.04 8.33 -5.85
CA MET A 81 5.46 7.40 -4.81
C MET A 81 4.55 6.17 -4.77
N GLN A 82 3.23 6.35 -4.78
CA GLN A 82 2.27 5.26 -4.81
C GLN A 82 2.42 4.38 -6.04
N ALA A 83 2.48 4.97 -7.23
CA ALA A 83 2.63 4.24 -8.47
C ALA A 83 3.94 3.42 -8.53
N THR A 84 5.00 3.93 -7.89
CA THR A 84 6.28 3.23 -7.78
C THR A 84 6.20 2.08 -6.80
N ASN A 85 5.61 2.29 -5.63
CA ASN A 85 5.43 1.27 -4.58
C ASN A 85 4.64 0.07 -5.07
N LEU A 86 3.56 0.29 -5.83
CA LEU A 86 2.74 -0.79 -6.38
C LEU A 86 3.56 -1.77 -7.23
N LYS A 87 4.60 -1.32 -7.92
CA LYS A 87 5.47 -2.19 -8.72
C LYS A 87 6.28 -3.17 -7.88
N SER A 88 6.46 -2.86 -6.60
CA SER A 88 7.18 -3.71 -5.62
C SER A 88 6.22 -4.46 -4.68
N GLY A 89 4.91 -4.42 -4.94
CA GLY A 89 3.90 -5.08 -4.11
C GLY A 89 3.55 -4.32 -2.83
N CYS A 90 4.02 -3.09 -2.66
CA CYS A 90 3.62 -2.23 -1.55
C CYS A 90 2.33 -1.50 -1.92
N THR A 91 1.22 -1.86 -1.26
CA THR A 91 -0.12 -1.37 -1.58
C THR A 91 -0.53 -0.16 -0.77
N SER A 92 0.09 0.04 0.39
CA SER A 92 -0.19 1.19 1.26
C SER A 92 1.10 1.69 1.89
N PHE A 93 1.15 2.98 2.22
CA PHE A 93 2.35 3.60 2.79
C PHE A 93 2.04 4.77 3.71
N LEU A 94 3.02 5.13 4.52
CA LEU A 94 3.09 6.39 5.25
C LEU A 94 4.19 7.25 4.61
N PRO A 95 3.84 8.26 3.79
CA PRO A 95 4.84 9.20 3.34
C PRO A 95 5.47 9.89 4.54
N THR A 96 6.79 9.97 4.54
CA THR A 96 7.56 10.50 5.66
C THR A 96 8.03 11.90 5.36
N PHE A 97 7.71 12.82 6.25
CA PHE A 97 8.21 14.18 6.23
C PHE A 97 9.18 14.38 7.40
N ILE A 98 10.45 14.56 7.07
CA ILE A 98 11.51 14.72 8.08
C ILE A 98 11.52 16.13 8.64
N THR A 99 12.35 16.35 9.66
CA THR A 99 12.57 17.63 10.33
C THR A 99 12.75 18.78 9.34
N ALA A 100 11.87 19.78 9.45
CA ALA A 100 11.84 20.95 8.60
C ALA A 100 11.25 22.15 9.36
N PRO A 101 11.32 23.37 8.83
CA PRO A 101 10.62 24.51 9.41
C PRO A 101 9.11 24.25 9.50
N ASP A 102 8.46 24.86 10.49
CA ASP A 102 7.01 24.69 10.78
C ASP A 102 6.11 24.83 9.55
N GLU A 103 6.44 25.76 8.65
CA GLU A 103 5.66 25.97 7.42
C GLU A 103 5.73 24.78 6.47
N GLY A 104 6.86 24.07 6.43
CA GLY A 104 7.00 22.82 5.65
C GLY A 104 6.10 21.72 6.22
N ILE A 105 6.11 21.56 7.54
CA ILE A 105 5.26 20.58 8.23
C ILE A 105 3.78 20.87 7.99
N LYS A 106 3.36 22.14 8.13
CA LYS A 106 1.97 22.56 7.86
C LYS A 106 1.57 22.28 6.40
N SER A 107 2.48 22.55 5.46
CA SER A 107 2.29 22.25 4.04
C SER A 107 2.11 20.74 3.82
N ALA A 108 2.97 19.91 4.40
CA ALA A 108 2.88 18.46 4.28
C ALA A 108 1.53 17.93 4.80
N VAL A 109 1.06 18.42 5.95
CA VAL A 109 -0.25 18.07 6.50
C VAL A 109 -1.38 18.49 5.55
N LYS A 110 -1.32 19.69 4.96
CA LYS A 110 -2.31 20.15 4.01
C LYS A 110 -2.36 19.27 2.77
N ILE A 111 -1.21 19.01 2.15
CA ILE A 111 -1.09 18.15 0.96
C ILE A 111 -1.58 16.73 1.26
N MET A 112 -1.23 16.19 2.43
CA MET A 112 -1.70 14.87 2.85
C MET A 112 -3.24 14.81 2.94
N ARG A 113 -3.88 15.83 3.47
CA ARG A 113 -5.35 15.92 3.50
C ARG A 113 -5.96 15.93 2.11
N GLU A 114 -5.38 16.70 1.18
CA GLU A 114 -5.82 16.75 -0.22
C GLU A 114 -5.68 15.39 -0.90
N TYR A 115 -4.56 14.71 -0.66
CA TYR A 115 -4.30 13.38 -1.19
C TYR A 115 -5.30 12.34 -0.68
N LEU A 116 -5.50 12.26 0.64
CA LEU A 116 -6.44 11.31 1.25
C LEU A 116 -7.90 11.51 0.82
N ALA A 117 -8.27 12.73 0.47
CA ALA A 117 -9.61 13.02 -0.04
C ALA A 117 -9.86 12.42 -1.44
N LYS A 118 -8.80 12.24 -2.23
CA LYS A 118 -8.88 11.76 -3.62
C LYS A 118 -8.52 10.29 -3.76
N HIS A 119 -7.59 9.80 -2.93
CA HIS A 119 -6.95 8.48 -3.06
C HIS A 119 -7.23 7.62 -1.83
N LYS A 120 -8.31 6.85 -1.89
CA LYS A 120 -8.70 5.95 -0.79
C LYS A 120 -7.75 4.75 -0.72
N ASN A 121 -7.46 4.31 0.51
CA ASN A 121 -6.74 3.05 0.81
C ASN A 121 -5.30 2.97 0.25
N GLN A 122 -4.69 4.08 -0.12
CA GLN A 122 -3.32 4.11 -0.64
C GLN A 122 -2.34 4.56 0.44
N ALA A 123 -2.37 5.84 0.82
CA ALA A 123 -1.65 6.28 2.01
C ALA A 123 -2.52 6.11 3.26
N LEU A 124 -1.90 5.75 4.38
CA LEU A 124 -2.57 5.52 5.66
C LEU A 124 -2.55 6.75 6.58
N GLY A 125 -1.81 7.77 6.20
CA GLY A 125 -1.59 8.99 6.95
C GLY A 125 -0.23 9.58 6.64
N LEU A 126 0.27 10.46 7.50
CA LEU A 126 1.58 11.09 7.40
C LEU A 126 2.47 10.62 8.55
N HIS A 127 3.66 10.13 8.25
CA HIS A 127 4.71 9.94 9.24
C HIS A 127 5.56 11.22 9.33
N ILE A 128 5.74 11.73 10.54
CA ILE A 128 6.58 12.90 10.79
C ILE A 128 7.79 12.44 11.60
N GLU A 129 8.96 12.49 10.97
CA GLU A 129 10.21 12.09 11.58
C GLU A 129 10.91 13.30 12.20
N GLY A 130 11.14 13.24 13.45
CA GLY A 130 11.60 14.34 14.27
C GLY A 130 10.44 14.82 15.15
N PRO A 131 9.69 15.85 14.80
CA PRO A 131 9.97 16.89 13.79
C PRO A 131 10.91 17.98 14.29
N TYR A 132 11.14 18.04 15.59
CA TYR A 132 12.00 19.02 16.24
C TYR A 132 13.24 18.36 16.80
N LEU A 133 14.41 18.73 16.29
CA LEU A 133 15.70 18.29 16.77
C LEU A 133 16.44 19.47 17.42
N SER A 134 17.22 19.18 18.46
CA SER A 134 18.10 20.20 19.02
C SER A 134 19.16 20.61 18.00
N VAL A 135 19.55 21.88 18.01
CA VAL A 135 20.57 22.42 17.08
C VAL A 135 21.89 21.65 17.18
N GLU A 136 22.21 21.13 18.36
CA GLU A 136 23.45 20.36 18.64
C GLU A 136 23.42 18.93 18.02
N LYS A 137 22.26 18.46 17.54
CA LYS A 137 22.08 17.09 17.03
C LYS A 137 21.60 17.05 15.57
N LYS A 138 21.78 18.15 14.87
CA LYS A 138 21.51 18.23 13.42
C LYS A 138 22.67 17.64 12.64
#